data_e5d0148bd4f3f8c23e0ed1ee38e53c10
#
_entry.id   e5d0148bd4f3f8c23e0ed1ee38e53c10
#
_cell.length_a   1.000
_cell.length_b   1.000
_cell.length_c   1.000
_cell.angle_alpha   90.00
_cell.angle_beta   90.00
_cell.angle_gamma   90.00
#
_symmetry.space_group_name_H-M   'P 1'
#
loop_
_entity.id
_entity.type
_entity.pdbx_description
1 polymer ?
#
loop_
_entity_poly.entity_id
_entity_poly.type
_entity_poly.pdbx_seq_one_letter_code
_entity_poly.pdbx_strand_id
1 'polypeptide(L)'
;MPEPVLAITQIHGIAGRRDELRALMRDTETATAAEEGRRLYRFTVTLDDPDEYVHVQEWASEETWKAHQRSRAFNDYQRSLFDLLARPSEMAIHRGARTTRPAPSGPPDPRSLD
;
A
#
# COMPACT_ATOMS: atom_id res chain seq x y z
N MET A 1 -14.17 -20.10 -2.54
CA MET A 1 -12.89 -19.42 -2.84
C MET A 1 -12.87 -18.06 -2.16
N PRO A 2 -11.83 -17.74 -1.42
CA PRO A 2 -11.75 -16.41 -0.82
C PRO A 2 -11.62 -15.34 -1.91
N GLU A 3 -12.27 -14.22 -1.68
CA GLU A 3 -12.21 -13.09 -2.58
C GLU A 3 -11.10 -12.14 -2.18
N PRO A 4 -10.32 -11.61 -3.13
CA PRO A 4 -9.28 -10.65 -2.81
C PRO A 4 -9.87 -9.32 -2.33
N VAL A 5 -9.05 -8.59 -1.57
CA VAL A 5 -9.38 -7.25 -1.10
C VAL A 5 -8.36 -6.29 -1.71
N LEU A 6 -8.84 -5.22 -2.33
CA LEU A 6 -8.03 -4.14 -2.86
C LEU A 6 -8.33 -2.87 -2.07
N ALA A 7 -7.33 -2.30 -1.42
CA ALA A 7 -7.47 -1.07 -0.67
C ALA A 7 -6.59 0.02 -1.28
N ILE A 8 -7.19 1.16 -1.59
CA ILE A 8 -6.50 2.30 -2.17
C ILE A 8 -6.69 3.49 -1.24
N THR A 9 -5.59 4.04 -0.73
CA THR A 9 -5.63 5.14 0.23
C THR A 9 -4.91 6.36 -0.33
N GLN A 10 -5.60 7.50 -0.34
CA GLN A 10 -4.97 8.78 -0.66
C GLN A 10 -4.43 9.38 0.63
N ILE A 11 -3.15 9.75 0.61
CA ILE A 11 -2.43 10.24 1.78
C ILE A 11 -1.88 11.63 1.48
N HIS A 12 -2.24 12.59 2.34
CA HIS A 12 -1.89 14.00 2.18
C HIS A 12 -0.87 14.38 3.24
N GLY A 13 0.41 14.41 2.87
CA GLY A 13 1.51 14.68 3.79
C GLY A 13 1.69 16.15 4.09
N ILE A 14 2.25 16.45 5.26
CA ILE A 14 2.60 17.80 5.66
C ILE A 14 3.83 18.25 4.87
N ALA A 15 3.76 19.42 4.25
CA ALA A 15 4.92 20.02 3.59
C ALA A 15 6.04 20.24 4.62
N GLY A 16 7.26 19.84 4.25
CA GLY A 16 8.42 19.96 5.15
C GLY A 16 8.67 18.76 6.05
N ARG A 17 7.76 17.76 6.04
CA ARG A 17 7.97 16.51 6.82
C ARG A 17 8.01 15.29 5.89
N ARG A 18 8.36 15.51 4.64
CA ARG A 18 8.40 14.48 3.60
C ARG A 18 9.33 13.32 3.94
N ASP A 19 10.52 13.63 4.41
CA ASP A 19 11.51 12.60 4.70
C ASP A 19 11.05 11.67 5.81
N GLU A 20 10.41 12.21 6.85
CA GLU A 20 9.84 11.41 7.94
C GLU A 20 8.72 10.51 7.44
N LEU A 21 7.83 11.05 6.62
CA LEU A 21 6.70 10.28 6.09
C LEU A 21 7.19 9.15 5.17
N ARG A 22 8.14 9.44 4.31
CA ARG A 22 8.69 8.43 3.39
C ARG A 22 9.45 7.35 4.14
N ALA A 23 10.18 7.71 5.20
CA ALA A 23 10.85 6.73 6.05
C ALA A 23 9.83 5.81 6.73
N LEU A 24 8.74 6.38 7.25
CA LEU A 24 7.66 5.61 7.85
C LEU A 24 7.05 4.63 6.85
N MET A 25 6.82 5.06 5.61
CA MET A 25 6.28 4.22 4.55
C MET A 25 7.22 3.06 4.21
N ARG A 26 8.52 3.33 4.07
CA ARG A 26 9.52 2.29 3.80
C ARG A 26 9.60 1.28 4.93
N ASP A 27 9.61 1.75 6.16
CA ASP A 27 9.67 0.89 7.34
C ASP A 27 8.44 -0.01 7.43
N THR A 28 7.27 0.52 7.08
CA THR A 28 6.03 -0.24 7.11
C THR A 28 5.99 -1.28 6.00
N GLU A 29 6.47 -0.96 4.80
CA GLU A 29 6.59 -1.96 3.73
C GLU A 29 7.47 -3.13 4.18
N THR A 30 8.59 -2.83 4.80
CA THR A 30 9.52 -3.85 5.30
C THR A 30 8.89 -4.68 6.43
N ALA A 31 8.28 -4.02 7.40
CA ALA A 31 7.70 -4.68 8.57
C ALA A 31 6.54 -5.61 8.21
N THR A 32 5.82 -5.34 7.11
CA THR A 32 4.66 -6.12 6.69
C THR A 32 4.97 -7.13 5.58
N ALA A 33 6.22 -7.19 5.11
CA ALA A 33 6.59 -7.98 3.93
C ALA A 33 6.27 -9.47 4.03
N ALA A 34 6.33 -10.05 5.23
CA ALA A 34 6.10 -11.48 5.45
C ALA A 34 4.66 -11.79 5.87
N GLU A 35 3.75 -10.80 5.90
CA GLU A 35 2.36 -11.04 6.31
C GLU A 35 1.65 -11.92 5.30
N GLU A 36 0.89 -12.87 5.82
CA GLU A 36 0.16 -13.84 4.99
C GLU A 36 -0.86 -13.12 4.10
N GLY A 37 -0.90 -13.53 2.84
CA GLY A 37 -1.87 -13.02 1.88
C GLY A 37 -1.55 -11.68 1.26
N ARG A 38 -0.43 -11.08 1.64
CA ARG A 38 0.01 -9.82 1.03
C ARG A 38 0.44 -10.08 -0.41
N ARG A 39 -0.29 -9.50 -1.38
CA ARG A 39 0.01 -9.63 -2.81
C ARG A 39 0.66 -8.39 -3.37
N LEU A 40 0.15 -7.22 -2.99
CA LEU A 40 0.70 -5.93 -3.39
C LEU A 40 0.64 -5.00 -2.19
N TYR A 41 1.70 -4.25 -1.97
CA TYR A 41 1.77 -3.28 -0.89
C TYR A 41 2.72 -2.18 -1.33
N ARG A 42 2.16 -1.09 -1.87
CA ARG A 42 2.95 -0.02 -2.48
C ARG A 42 2.53 1.33 -1.99
N PHE A 43 3.50 2.12 -1.57
CA PHE A 43 3.31 3.55 -1.42
C PHE A 43 3.89 4.21 -2.67
N THR A 44 3.11 5.08 -3.30
CA THR A 44 3.52 5.80 -4.51
C THR A 44 3.35 7.28 -4.30
N VAL A 45 4.17 8.08 -4.98
CA VAL A 45 4.09 9.53 -4.92
C VAL A 45 3.47 10.05 -6.21
N THR A 46 2.68 11.12 -6.09
CA THR A 46 2.07 11.79 -7.24
C THR A 46 3.15 12.55 -8.02
N LEU A 47 3.11 12.49 -9.35
CA LEU A 47 4.14 13.10 -10.20
C LEU A 47 4.28 14.60 -9.96
N ASP A 48 3.16 15.30 -9.82
CA ASP A 48 3.15 16.76 -9.73
C ASP A 48 3.07 17.30 -8.31
N ASP A 49 2.97 16.41 -7.31
CA ASP A 49 2.87 16.83 -5.92
C ASP A 49 3.63 15.84 -5.02
N PRO A 50 4.83 16.25 -4.55
CA PRO A 50 5.68 15.34 -3.76
C PRO A 50 5.18 15.03 -2.36
N ASP A 51 4.10 15.66 -1.91
CA ASP A 51 3.50 15.43 -0.61
C ASP A 51 2.16 14.69 -0.71
N GLU A 52 1.74 14.33 -1.92
CA GLU A 52 0.55 13.54 -2.17
C GLU A 52 0.94 12.12 -2.56
N TYR A 53 0.37 11.13 -1.84
CA TYR A 53 0.72 9.72 -2.01
C TYR A 53 -0.52 8.89 -2.23
N VAL A 54 -0.33 7.76 -2.90
CA VAL A 54 -1.36 6.73 -3.00
C VAL A 54 -0.76 5.43 -2.49
N HIS A 55 -1.43 4.84 -1.50
CA HIS A 55 -1.07 3.54 -0.95
C HIS A 55 -1.99 2.50 -1.54
N VAL A 56 -1.43 1.54 -2.27
CA VAL A 56 -2.19 0.48 -2.92
C VAL A 56 -1.86 -0.83 -2.24
N GLN A 57 -2.90 -1.55 -1.79
CA GLN A 57 -2.76 -2.85 -1.15
C GLN A 57 -3.67 -3.85 -1.83
N GLU A 58 -3.15 -5.04 -2.10
CA GLU A 58 -3.97 -6.18 -2.51
C GLU A 58 -3.69 -7.33 -1.56
N TRP A 59 -4.75 -7.90 -1.00
CA TRP A 59 -4.69 -9.02 -0.05
C TRP A 59 -5.47 -10.20 -0.60
N ALA A 60 -5.00 -11.42 -0.31
CA ALA A 60 -5.57 -12.63 -0.85
C ALA A 60 -7.03 -12.86 -0.41
N SER A 61 -7.41 -12.35 0.77
CA SER A 61 -8.73 -12.58 1.35
C SER A 61 -9.09 -11.51 2.36
N GLU A 62 -10.35 -11.44 2.72
CA GLU A 62 -10.84 -10.59 3.83
C GLU A 62 -10.14 -10.95 5.14
N GLU A 63 -9.91 -12.23 5.38
CA GLU A 63 -9.25 -12.70 6.59
C GLU A 63 -7.82 -12.16 6.71
N THR A 64 -7.02 -12.25 5.64
CA THR A 64 -5.65 -11.76 5.64
C THR A 64 -5.60 -10.23 5.72
N TRP A 65 -6.56 -9.54 5.07
CA TRP A 65 -6.72 -8.09 5.19
C TRP A 65 -6.99 -7.68 6.64
N LYS A 66 -7.92 -8.35 7.31
CA LYS A 66 -8.24 -8.06 8.71
C LYS A 66 -7.06 -8.35 9.63
N ALA A 67 -6.33 -9.44 9.39
CA ALA A 67 -5.14 -9.78 10.17
C ALA A 67 -4.09 -8.66 10.06
N HIS A 68 -3.87 -8.12 8.84
CA HIS A 68 -2.99 -6.98 8.64
C HIS A 68 -3.44 -5.77 9.47
N GLN A 69 -4.73 -5.44 9.44
CA GLN A 69 -5.26 -4.29 10.17
C GLN A 69 -5.11 -4.42 11.68
N ARG A 70 -5.04 -5.65 12.20
CA ARG A 70 -4.81 -5.91 13.62
C ARG A 70 -3.34 -6.05 13.98
N SER A 71 -2.44 -6.04 12.99
CA SER A 71 -1.02 -6.24 13.24
C SER A 71 -0.43 -5.05 14.00
N ARG A 72 0.61 -5.33 14.77
CA ARG A 72 1.35 -4.28 15.49
C ARG A 72 1.98 -3.30 14.52
N ALA A 73 2.56 -3.80 13.43
CA ALA A 73 3.21 -2.97 12.43
C ALA A 73 2.24 -1.94 11.85
N PHE A 74 1.02 -2.37 11.50
CA PHE A 74 0.02 -1.46 10.96
C PHE A 74 -0.47 -0.44 12.00
N ASN A 75 -0.68 -0.88 13.22
CA ASN A 75 -1.13 0.01 14.30
C ASN A 75 -0.06 1.07 14.64
N ASP A 76 1.20 0.68 14.67
CA ASP A 76 2.30 1.60 14.87
C ASP A 76 2.39 2.62 13.72
N TYR A 77 2.22 2.15 12.49
CA TYR A 77 2.16 3.00 11.31
C TYR A 77 1.05 4.04 11.42
N GLN A 78 -0.16 3.61 11.77
CA GLN A 78 -1.31 4.52 11.88
C GLN A 78 -1.07 5.62 12.91
N ARG A 79 -0.50 5.26 14.05
CA ARG A 79 -0.20 6.25 15.09
C ARG A 79 0.83 7.29 14.63
N SER A 80 1.90 6.83 14.00
CA SER A 80 2.94 7.73 13.48
C SER A 80 2.43 8.58 12.33
N LEU A 81 1.60 7.98 11.46
CA LEU A 81 1.03 8.67 10.31
C LEU A 81 0.19 9.87 10.71
N PHE A 82 -0.57 9.75 11.80
CA PHE A 82 -1.50 10.80 12.24
C PHE A 82 -0.82 12.17 12.34
N ASP A 83 0.40 12.20 12.88
CA ASP A 83 1.14 13.45 13.07
C ASP A 83 1.81 13.97 11.78
N LEU A 84 1.79 13.19 10.72
CA LEU A 84 2.41 13.53 9.44
C LEU A 84 1.40 13.90 8.35
N LEU A 85 0.10 13.85 8.67
CA LEU A 85 -0.97 14.18 7.74
C LEU A 85 -1.34 15.66 7.79
N ALA A 86 -1.43 16.28 6.61
CA ALA A 86 -1.96 17.64 6.47
C ALA A 86 -3.48 17.67 6.61
N ARG A 87 -4.14 16.57 6.26
CA ARG A 87 -5.59 16.36 6.39
C ARG A 87 -5.86 14.86 6.42
N PRO A 88 -7.08 14.42 6.81
CA PRO A 88 -7.38 12.99 6.90
C PRO A 88 -7.14 12.25 5.58
N SER A 89 -6.58 11.06 5.67
CA SER A 89 -6.44 10.17 4.52
C SER A 89 -7.82 9.61 4.12
N GLU A 90 -7.93 9.20 2.85
CA GLU A 90 -9.18 8.69 2.28
C GLU A 90 -8.93 7.31 1.71
N MET A 91 -9.66 6.30 2.19
CA MET A 91 -9.49 4.93 1.75
C MET A 91 -10.73 4.43 1.04
N ALA A 92 -10.52 3.77 -0.11
CA ALA A 92 -11.55 3.01 -0.81
C ALA A 92 -11.17 1.53 -0.73
N ILE A 93 -12.12 0.69 -0.33
CA ILE A 93 -11.91 -0.75 -0.22
C ILE A 93 -12.81 -1.44 -1.23
N HIS A 94 -12.21 -2.27 -2.07
CA HIS A 94 -12.92 -3.03 -3.11
C HIS A 94 -12.84 -4.51 -2.77
N ARG A 95 -14.00 -5.15 -2.63
CA ARG A 95 -14.13 -6.56 -2.30
C ARG A 95 -14.81 -7.30 -3.45
N GLY A 96 -14.35 -8.53 -3.72
CA GLY A 96 -14.94 -9.34 -4.76
C GLY A 96 -14.68 -8.83 -6.17
N ALA A 97 -13.68 -7.96 -6.34
CA ALA A 97 -13.32 -7.45 -7.65
C ALA A 97 -12.76 -8.60 -8.51
N ARG A 98 -13.25 -8.68 -9.75
CA ARG A 98 -12.73 -9.66 -10.69
C ARG A 98 -11.38 -9.19 -11.21
N THR A 99 -10.36 -10.03 -11.03
CA THR A 99 -9.00 -9.71 -11.48
C THR A 99 -8.73 -10.44 -12.80
N THR A 100 -8.29 -9.68 -13.80
CA THR A 100 -7.80 -10.20 -15.05
C THR A 100 -6.36 -9.73 -15.21
N ARG A 101 -5.46 -10.66 -15.53
CA ARG A 101 -4.05 -10.34 -15.75
C ARG A 101 -3.68 -10.71 -17.18
N PRO A 102 -3.87 -9.76 -18.13
CA PRO A 102 -3.46 -10.01 -19.52
C PRO A 102 -1.95 -10.17 -19.61
N ALA A 103 -1.49 -10.76 -20.71
CA ALA A 103 -0.05 -10.91 -20.93
C ALA A 103 0.64 -9.54 -20.88
N PRO A 104 1.82 -9.45 -20.26
CA PRO A 104 2.56 -8.21 -20.22
C PRO A 104 2.86 -7.68 -21.63
N SER A 105 2.85 -6.36 -21.78
CA SER A 105 3.18 -5.70 -23.05
C SER A 105 4.53 -5.00 -22.92
N GLY A 106 5.19 -4.83 -24.06
CA GLY A 106 6.50 -4.19 -24.10
C GLY A 106 7.62 -5.20 -24.30
N PRO A 107 8.88 -4.77 -24.15
CA PRO A 107 10.02 -5.66 -24.37
C PRO A 107 10.10 -6.73 -23.27
N PRO A 108 10.72 -7.90 -23.58
CA PRO A 108 10.88 -8.95 -22.56
C PRO A 108 11.74 -8.45 -21.41
N ASP A 109 11.45 -8.94 -20.21
CA ASP A 109 12.25 -8.64 -19.02
C ASP A 109 13.61 -9.32 -19.16
N PRO A 110 14.73 -8.57 -19.16
CA PRO A 110 16.07 -9.18 -19.26
C PRO A 110 16.35 -10.25 -18.20
N ARG A 111 15.73 -10.15 -17.05
CA ARG A 111 15.89 -11.11 -15.95
C ARG A 111 15.30 -12.48 -16.27
N SER A 112 14.39 -12.56 -17.24
CA SER A 112 13.73 -13.81 -17.61
C SER A 112 14.38 -14.51 -18.79
N LEU A 113 15.48 -13.99 -19.32
CA LEU A 113 16.13 -14.51 -20.52
C LEU A 113 17.26 -15.51 -20.25
N ASP A 114 17.46 -15.92 -19.03
CA ASP A 114 18.50 -16.89 -18.64
C ASP A 114 18.05 -18.33 -18.80
#